data_200fd425e0c1feac55668461ae7d2bff
#
_entry.id   200fd425e0c1feac55668461ae7d2bff
#
_cell.length_a   1.000
_cell.length_b   1.000
_cell.length_c   1.000
_cell.angle_alpha   90.00
_cell.angle_beta   90.00
_cell.angle_gamma   90.00
#
_symmetry.space_group_name_H-M   'P 1'
#
loop_
_entity.id
_entity.type
_entity.pdbx_description
1 polymer ?
#
loop_
_entity_poly.entity_id
_entity_poly.type
_entity_poly.pdbx_seq_one_letter_code
_entity_poly.pdbx_strand_id
1 'polypeptide(L)'
;EVFVVEQNFVYQEVDNVDLNAYHAYLKDESGIVAYLRVIDKGERLDEVSLGRVISLKRRQGLGTRIMKVGIEVAKKKFNAKRIKIGAQAYAKPFYEGLGFKQISGEYMEDGIPHIYMIYEE
;
A
#
# COMPACT_ATOMS: atom_id res chain seq x y z
N GLU A 1 16.99 -0.95 4.61
CA GLU A 1 17.26 0.46 4.82
C GLU A 1 16.16 1.11 5.65
N VAL A 2 16.53 1.94 6.63
CA VAL A 2 15.58 2.51 7.56
C VAL A 2 15.49 4.02 7.38
N PHE A 3 14.27 4.54 7.28
CA PHE A 3 14.03 5.96 7.19
C PHE A 3 13.11 6.41 8.31
N VAL A 4 13.39 7.58 8.88
CA VAL A 4 12.48 8.21 9.83
C VAL A 4 11.37 8.88 9.00
N VAL A 5 10.15 8.42 9.17
CA VAL A 5 9.02 8.93 8.39
C VAL A 5 8.35 10.07 9.13
N GLU A 6 8.02 9.87 10.38
CA GLU A 6 7.43 10.89 11.24
C GLU A 6 7.71 10.54 12.69
N GLN A 7 8.01 11.56 13.47
CA GLN A 7 8.16 11.44 14.91
C GLN A 7 8.74 10.11 15.37
N ASN A 8 7.94 9.26 15.96
CA ASN A 8 8.39 7.99 16.53
C ASN A 8 8.27 6.81 15.59
N PHE A 9 7.93 7.03 14.34
CA PHE A 9 7.78 5.94 13.38
C PHE A 9 8.97 5.89 12.45
N VAL A 10 9.43 4.68 12.19
CA VAL A 10 10.52 4.40 11.26
C VAL A 10 9.95 3.59 10.13
N TYR A 11 10.37 3.92 8.92
CA TYR A 11 10.01 3.20 7.73
C TYR A 11 11.22 2.40 7.27
N GLN A 12 11.00 1.13 7.00
CA GLN A 12 12.05 0.26 6.49
C GLN A 12 11.54 -0.45 5.25
N GLU A 13 12.33 -0.46 4.19
CA GLU A 13 12.00 -1.24 3.01
C GLU A 13 13.03 -2.34 2.85
N VAL A 14 12.55 -3.52 2.45
CA VAL A 14 13.37 -4.71 2.30
C VAL A 14 13.04 -5.35 0.96
N ASP A 15 14.08 -5.68 0.19
CA ASP A 15 13.90 -6.45 -1.03
C ASP A 15 13.35 -7.81 -0.70
N ASN A 16 12.38 -8.25 -1.48
CA ASN A 16 11.81 -9.54 -1.33
C ASN A 16 12.53 -10.56 -2.21
N VAL A 17 12.20 -11.83 -2.00
CA VAL A 17 12.61 -12.94 -2.86
C VAL A 17 12.19 -12.67 -4.29
N ASP A 18 11.04 -12.03 -4.48
CA ASP A 18 10.62 -11.53 -5.78
C ASP A 18 11.39 -10.25 -6.05
N LEU A 19 12.23 -10.27 -7.06
CA LEU A 19 13.10 -9.13 -7.36
C LEU A 19 12.36 -7.83 -7.65
N ASN A 20 11.04 -7.90 -7.88
CA ASN A 20 10.23 -6.76 -8.27
C ASN A 20 9.21 -6.37 -7.20
N ALA A 21 9.54 -6.62 -5.95
CA ALA A 21 8.65 -6.27 -4.85
C ALA A 21 9.46 -5.73 -3.67
N TYR A 22 8.86 -4.79 -2.96
CA TYR A 22 9.42 -4.24 -1.73
C TYR A 22 8.42 -4.39 -0.61
N HIS A 23 8.93 -4.63 0.58
CA HIS A 23 8.14 -4.61 1.79
C HIS A 23 8.39 -3.29 2.51
N ALA A 24 7.32 -2.63 2.90
CA ALA A 24 7.42 -1.39 3.65
C ALA A 24 6.64 -1.53 4.94
N TYR A 25 7.19 -1.03 6.02
CA TYR A 25 6.47 -1.08 7.29
C TYR A 25 6.83 0.10 8.17
N LEU A 26 5.91 0.40 9.07
CA LEU A 26 6.11 1.39 10.13
C LEU A 26 6.37 0.64 11.42
N LYS A 27 7.30 1.16 12.18
CA LYS A 27 7.74 0.50 13.40
C LYS A 27 7.85 1.55 14.50
N ASP A 28 7.36 1.21 15.67
CA ASP A 28 7.58 2.02 16.87
C ASP A 28 8.23 1.16 17.93
N GLU A 29 8.28 1.64 19.15
CA GLU A 29 8.92 0.91 20.24
C GLU A 29 8.26 -0.43 20.58
N SER A 30 7.00 -0.64 20.15
CA SER A 30 6.30 -1.91 20.38
C SER A 30 6.52 -2.90 19.24
N GLY A 31 7.22 -2.51 18.17
CA GLY A 31 7.47 -3.36 17.01
C GLY A 31 6.80 -2.83 15.77
N ILE A 32 6.54 -3.73 14.81
CA ILE A 32 5.90 -3.35 13.54
C ILE A 32 4.43 -3.07 13.80
N VAL A 33 3.96 -1.89 13.40
CA VAL A 33 2.58 -1.47 13.63
C VAL A 33 1.79 -1.28 12.34
N ALA A 34 2.44 -1.24 11.20
CA ALA A 34 1.77 -1.19 9.90
C ALA A 34 2.69 -1.77 8.83
N TYR A 35 2.11 -2.35 7.79
CA TYR A 35 2.85 -3.03 6.76
C TYR A 35 2.11 -2.98 5.43
N LEU A 36 2.85 -2.92 4.33
CA LEU A 36 2.32 -3.18 2.99
C LEU A 36 3.42 -3.68 2.08
N ARG A 37 3.01 -4.20 0.92
CA ARG A 37 3.92 -4.65 -0.12
C ARG A 37 3.71 -3.81 -1.37
N VAL A 38 4.83 -3.37 -1.98
CA VAL A 38 4.84 -2.62 -3.23
C VAL A 38 5.36 -3.56 -4.31
N ILE A 39 4.56 -3.77 -5.36
CA ILE A 39 4.82 -4.78 -6.39
C ILE A 39 4.91 -4.10 -7.75
N ASP A 40 5.96 -4.43 -8.51
CA ASP A 40 6.16 -3.85 -9.83
C ASP A 40 5.04 -4.28 -10.79
N LYS A 41 4.84 -3.47 -11.82
CA LYS A 41 3.84 -3.77 -12.85
C LYS A 41 4.20 -5.07 -13.57
N GLY A 42 3.16 -5.81 -13.91
CA GLY A 42 3.34 -7.06 -14.63
C GLY A 42 3.57 -8.27 -13.75
N GLU A 43 3.86 -8.08 -12.46
CA GLU A 43 4.06 -9.22 -11.55
C GLU A 43 2.74 -9.76 -11.04
N ARG A 44 1.82 -8.87 -10.69
CA ARG A 44 0.51 -9.28 -10.22
C ARG A 44 -0.61 -8.56 -10.96
N LEU A 45 -0.47 -7.26 -11.13
CA LEU A 45 -1.41 -6.42 -11.87
C LEU A 45 -0.67 -5.73 -13.00
N ASP A 46 -1.42 -5.15 -13.92
CA ASP A 46 -0.86 -4.47 -15.09
C ASP A 46 -0.20 -3.12 -14.76
N GLU A 47 -0.32 -2.66 -13.52
CA GLU A 47 0.34 -1.45 -13.02
C GLU A 47 1.09 -1.79 -11.75
N VAL A 48 1.97 -0.89 -11.30
CA VAL A 48 2.55 -1.01 -9.97
C VAL A 48 1.42 -1.07 -8.96
N SER A 49 1.51 -1.97 -7.99
CA SER A 49 0.41 -2.20 -7.06
C SER A 49 0.90 -2.19 -5.62
N LEU A 50 -0.03 -1.89 -4.71
CA LEU A 50 0.18 -2.02 -3.28
C LEU A 50 -0.71 -3.14 -2.79
N GLY A 51 -0.19 -4.00 -1.93
CA GLY A 51 -0.95 -5.13 -1.42
C GLY A 51 -0.63 -5.44 0.02
N ARG A 52 -1.46 -6.26 0.62
CA ARG A 52 -1.31 -6.74 1.99
C ARG A 52 -1.19 -5.59 2.99
N VAL A 53 -2.02 -4.56 2.81
CA VAL A 53 -2.00 -3.41 3.71
C VAL A 53 -2.56 -3.82 5.07
N ILE A 54 -1.74 -3.70 6.10
CA ILE A 54 -2.10 -4.10 7.45
C ILE A 54 -1.76 -2.97 8.41
N SER A 55 -2.67 -2.68 9.33
CA SER A 55 -2.44 -1.73 10.41
C SER A 55 -2.86 -2.39 11.70
N LEU A 56 -1.94 -2.52 12.65
CA LEU A 56 -2.19 -3.23 13.90
C LEU A 56 -2.80 -2.35 14.98
N LYS A 57 -2.60 -1.06 14.90
CA LYS A 57 -3.17 -0.12 15.87
C LYS A 57 -4.15 0.77 15.16
N ARG A 58 -5.42 0.67 15.54
CA ARG A 58 -6.47 1.46 14.94
C ARG A 58 -6.49 2.88 15.49
N ARG A 59 -7.07 3.81 14.74
CA ARG A 59 -7.31 5.19 15.17
C ARG A 59 -6.08 6.04 15.39
N GLN A 60 -4.93 5.61 14.89
CA GLN A 60 -3.70 6.40 14.96
C GLN A 60 -3.26 6.87 13.59
N GLY A 61 -4.12 6.72 12.58
CA GLY A 61 -3.79 7.14 11.23
C GLY A 61 -2.72 6.29 10.57
N LEU A 62 -2.44 5.09 11.09
CA LEU A 62 -1.37 4.24 10.57
C LEU A 62 -1.67 3.73 9.17
N GLY A 63 -2.93 3.43 8.87
CA GLY A 63 -3.31 3.02 7.52
C GLY A 63 -3.00 4.11 6.51
N THR A 64 -3.32 5.34 6.84
CA THR A 64 -3.00 6.49 5.98
C THR A 64 -1.50 6.65 5.83
N ARG A 65 -0.75 6.55 6.91
CA ARG A 65 0.70 6.70 6.88
C ARG A 65 1.38 5.63 6.06
N ILE A 66 1.01 4.37 6.26
CA ILE A 66 1.65 3.28 5.50
C ILE A 66 1.29 3.36 4.02
N MET A 67 0.08 3.79 3.68
CA MET A 67 -0.30 3.99 2.29
C MET A 67 0.53 5.11 1.64
N LYS A 68 0.76 6.21 2.36
CA LYS A 68 1.61 7.28 1.84
C LYS A 68 3.04 6.80 1.64
N VAL A 69 3.56 5.98 2.55
CA VAL A 69 4.87 5.37 2.39
C VAL A 69 4.90 4.50 1.13
N GLY A 70 3.88 3.67 0.95
CA GLY A 70 3.79 2.79 -0.23
C GLY A 70 3.77 3.56 -1.54
N ILE A 71 3.01 4.66 -1.59
CA ILE A 71 2.96 5.52 -2.77
C ILE A 71 4.35 6.10 -3.06
N GLU A 72 5.05 6.57 -2.02
CA GLU A 72 6.40 7.10 -2.19
C GLU A 72 7.39 6.04 -2.67
N VAL A 73 7.34 4.84 -2.11
CA VAL A 73 8.20 3.73 -2.55
C VAL A 73 7.93 3.40 -4.01
N ALA A 74 6.66 3.33 -4.40
CA ALA A 74 6.29 3.05 -5.79
C ALA A 74 6.88 4.10 -6.74
N LYS A 75 6.82 5.37 -6.36
CA LYS A 75 7.36 6.44 -7.18
C LYS A 75 8.89 6.37 -7.26
N LYS A 76 9.55 6.12 -6.14
CA LYS A 76 11.02 6.13 -6.09
C LYS A 76 11.65 4.88 -6.69
N LYS A 77 11.08 3.71 -6.41
CA LYS A 77 11.70 2.44 -6.79
C LYS A 77 11.26 1.96 -8.16
N PHE A 78 10.03 2.24 -8.55
CA PHE A 78 9.48 1.77 -9.82
C PHE A 78 9.11 2.92 -10.77
N ASN A 79 9.40 4.16 -10.38
CA ASN A 79 9.07 5.34 -11.17
C ASN A 79 7.59 5.35 -11.58
N ALA A 80 6.73 4.94 -10.66
CA ALA A 80 5.31 4.76 -10.94
C ALA A 80 4.61 6.11 -11.03
N LYS A 81 3.82 6.28 -12.08
CA LYS A 81 2.91 7.42 -12.24
C LYS A 81 1.48 7.01 -11.95
N ARG A 82 1.21 5.71 -11.97
CA ARG A 82 -0.08 5.12 -11.67
C ARG A 82 0.13 3.95 -10.75
N ILE A 83 -0.74 3.81 -9.77
CA ILE A 83 -0.68 2.73 -8.79
C ILE A 83 -2.07 2.12 -8.70
N LYS A 84 -2.15 0.80 -8.88
CA LYS A 84 -3.42 0.07 -8.88
C LYS A 84 -3.51 -0.79 -7.64
N ILE A 85 -4.69 -0.84 -7.03
CA ILE A 85 -4.93 -1.70 -5.88
C ILE A 85 -6.20 -2.51 -6.08
N GLY A 86 -6.24 -3.68 -5.45
CA GLY A 86 -7.47 -4.43 -5.26
C GLY A 86 -7.94 -4.17 -3.85
N ALA A 87 -8.96 -3.36 -3.70
CA ALA A 87 -9.43 -2.92 -2.40
C ALA A 87 -10.71 -3.62 -2.02
N GLN A 88 -10.87 -3.97 -0.75
CA GLN A 88 -12.17 -4.44 -0.26
C GLN A 88 -13.18 -3.31 -0.47
N ALA A 89 -14.34 -3.65 -1.02
CA ALA A 89 -15.31 -2.64 -1.44
C ALA A 89 -15.72 -1.70 -0.30
N TYR A 90 -15.82 -2.21 0.92
CA TYR A 90 -16.21 -1.39 2.06
C TYR A 90 -15.17 -0.33 2.42
N ALA A 91 -13.93 -0.50 1.99
CA ALA A 91 -12.84 0.43 2.29
C ALA A 91 -12.69 1.53 1.24
N LYS A 92 -13.59 1.57 0.25
CA LYS A 92 -13.53 2.56 -0.82
C LYS A 92 -13.38 4.00 -0.31
N PRO A 93 -14.16 4.48 0.69
CA PRO A 93 -14.02 5.86 1.15
C PRO A 93 -12.61 6.17 1.68
N PHE A 94 -11.99 5.21 2.35
CA PHE A 94 -10.63 5.37 2.86
C PHE A 94 -9.65 5.63 1.71
N TYR A 95 -9.72 4.80 0.66
CA TYR A 95 -8.80 4.95 -0.47
C TYR A 95 -9.12 6.17 -1.31
N GLU A 96 -10.39 6.55 -1.43
CA GLU A 96 -10.75 7.79 -2.12
C GLU A 96 -10.14 9.00 -1.42
N GLY A 97 -10.09 8.98 -0.10
CA GLY A 97 -9.45 10.04 0.67
C GLY A 97 -7.96 10.17 0.41
N LEU A 98 -7.33 9.12 -0.13
CA LEU A 98 -5.91 9.12 -0.48
C LEU A 98 -5.66 9.46 -1.95
N GLY A 99 -6.71 9.65 -2.73
CA GLY A 99 -6.58 10.01 -4.13
C GLY A 99 -6.82 8.87 -5.11
N PHE A 100 -7.27 7.72 -4.63
CA PHE A 100 -7.60 6.59 -5.51
C PHE A 100 -9.01 6.75 -6.04
N LYS A 101 -9.24 6.22 -7.26
CA LYS A 101 -10.55 6.19 -7.90
C LYS A 101 -10.91 4.77 -8.29
N GLN A 102 -12.17 4.41 -8.10
CA GLN A 102 -12.67 3.11 -8.53
C GLN A 102 -12.67 3.03 -10.05
N ILE A 103 -12.14 1.93 -10.59
CA ILE A 103 -12.06 1.70 -12.03
C ILE A 103 -12.71 0.40 -12.47
N SER A 104 -13.33 -0.34 -11.57
CA SER A 104 -13.99 -1.60 -11.91
C SER A 104 -15.27 -1.77 -11.11
N GLY A 105 -16.11 -2.69 -11.55
CA GLY A 105 -17.19 -3.19 -10.72
C GLY A 105 -16.65 -4.11 -9.63
N GLU A 106 -17.53 -4.63 -8.80
CA GLU A 106 -17.14 -5.55 -7.74
C GLU A 106 -16.77 -6.91 -8.31
N TYR A 107 -15.76 -7.52 -7.73
CA TYR A 107 -15.42 -8.91 -7.96
C TYR A 107 -15.18 -9.57 -6.61
N MET A 108 -15.27 -10.90 -6.57
CA MET A 108 -15.10 -11.62 -5.31
C MET A 108 -13.67 -12.12 -5.18
N GLU A 109 -13.10 -11.91 -4.00
CA GLU A 109 -11.79 -12.45 -3.66
C GLU A 109 -11.89 -12.98 -2.23
N ASP A 110 -11.64 -14.26 -2.06
CA ASP A 110 -11.77 -14.95 -0.77
C ASP A 110 -13.15 -14.74 -0.14
N GLY A 111 -14.20 -14.69 -0.98
CA GLY A 111 -15.57 -14.50 -0.51
C GLY A 111 -15.92 -13.07 -0.10
N ILE A 112 -15.05 -12.12 -0.35
CA ILE A 112 -15.24 -10.72 0.03
C ILE A 112 -15.31 -9.85 -1.22
N PRO A 113 -16.31 -8.95 -1.33
CA PRO A 113 -16.37 -8.03 -2.47
C PRO A 113 -15.18 -7.10 -2.51
N HIS A 114 -14.54 -7.03 -3.67
CA HIS A 114 -13.39 -6.17 -3.94
C HIS A 114 -13.67 -5.29 -5.17
N ILE A 115 -12.94 -4.20 -5.28
CA ILE A 115 -12.93 -3.34 -6.47
C ILE A 115 -11.49 -3.01 -6.81
N TYR A 116 -11.22 -2.75 -8.09
CA TYR A 116 -9.95 -2.17 -8.47
C TYR A 116 -10.04 -0.66 -8.37
N MET A 117 -8.98 -0.05 -7.86
CA MET A 117 -8.87 1.40 -7.75
C MET A 117 -7.51 1.83 -8.27
N ILE A 118 -7.43 3.06 -8.75
CA ILE A 118 -6.21 3.60 -9.33
C ILE A 118 -5.88 4.95 -8.71
N TYR A 119 -4.60 5.15 -8.43
CA TYR A 119 -4.03 6.42 -8.05
C TYR A 119 -3.21 6.93 -9.23
N GLU A 120 -3.39 8.19 -9.61
CA GLU A 120 -2.61 8.82 -10.67
C GLU A 120 -1.97 10.07 -10.12
N GLU A 121 -0.71 10.23 -10.46
CA GLU A 121 0.05 11.41 -10.08
C GLU A 121 -0.46 12.65 -10.79
#